data_03d279077abc3ef7b2a135adfd687e54
#
_entry.id   03d279077abc3ef7b2a135adfd687e54
#
_cell.length_a   1.000
_cell.length_b   1.000
_cell.length_c   1.000
_cell.angle_alpha   90.00
_cell.angle_beta   90.00
_cell.angle_gamma   90.00
#
_symmetry.space_group_name_H-M   'P 1'
#
loop_
_entity.id
_entity.type
_entity.pdbx_description
1 polymer ?
#
loop_
_entity_poly.entity_id
_entity_poly.type
_entity_poly.pdbx_seq_one_letter_code
_entity_poly.pdbx_strand_id
1 'polypeptide(L)' 'MVAAKLGKKIKLARVELDLTQTELARKIGAKQKSISRYEAGKSVPKVETLTKLAKVLKKPVSHFLDEIA' A
#
# COMPACT_ATOMS: atom_id res chain seq x y z
N MET A 1 0.52 -15.71 -3.88
CA MET A 1 1.70 -15.15 -3.23
C MET A 1 1.30 -13.98 -2.35
N VAL A 2 1.90 -13.89 -1.18
CA VAL A 2 1.57 -12.85 -0.19
C VAL A 2 1.76 -11.44 -0.75
N ALA A 3 2.88 -11.19 -1.44
CA ALA A 3 3.17 -9.88 -2.00
C ALA A 3 2.12 -9.43 -3.02
N ALA A 4 1.64 -10.33 -3.84
CA ALA A 4 0.63 -10.03 -4.85
C ALA A 4 -0.71 -9.68 -4.21
N LYS A 5 -1.11 -10.41 -3.17
CA LYS A 5 -2.37 -10.15 -2.46
C LYS A 5 -2.31 -8.83 -1.73
N LEU A 6 -1.20 -8.56 -1.06
CA LEU A 6 -0.99 -7.29 -0.36
C LEU A 6 -1.03 -6.13 -1.35
N GLY A 7 -0.36 -6.28 -2.49
CA GLY A 7 -0.35 -5.27 -3.54
C GLY A 7 -1.76 -4.93 -4.04
N LYS A 8 -2.58 -5.95 -4.24
CA LYS A 8 -3.97 -5.76 -4.64
C LYS A 8 -4.77 -4.99 -3.61
N LYS A 9 -4.60 -5.32 -2.34
CA LYS A 9 -5.29 -4.61 -1.25
C LYS A 9 -4.90 -3.14 -1.21
N ILE A 10 -3.62 -2.84 -1.39
CA ILE A 10 -3.14 -1.47 -1.43
C ILE A 10 -3.77 -0.73 -2.62
N LYS A 11 -3.74 -1.34 -3.79
CA LYS A 11 -4.31 -0.74 -5.00
C LYS A 11 -5.80 -0.48 -4.85
N LEU A 12 -6.56 -1.47 -4.37
CA LEU A 12 -8.00 -1.33 -4.20
C LEU A 12 -8.35 -0.22 -3.23
N ALA A 13 -7.65 -0.16 -2.09
CA ALA A 13 -7.89 0.88 -1.10
C ALA A 13 -7.56 2.27 -1.67
N ARG A 14 -6.49 2.37 -2.46
CA ARG A 14 -6.10 3.61 -3.11
C ARG A 14 -7.16 4.08 -4.09
N VAL A 15 -7.63 3.17 -4.94
CA VAL A 15 -8.63 3.48 -5.97
C VAL A 15 -9.96 3.88 -5.32
N GLU A 16 -10.33 3.24 -4.21
CA GLU A 16 -11.55 3.59 -3.47
C GLU A 16 -11.55 5.06 -3.04
N LEU A 17 -10.37 5.63 -2.79
CA LEU A 17 -10.23 7.01 -2.37
C LEU A 17 -9.92 7.96 -3.53
N ASP A 18 -9.98 7.46 -4.76
CA ASP A 18 -9.66 8.22 -5.97
C ASP A 18 -8.26 8.83 -5.96
N LEU A 19 -7.30 8.12 -5.35
CA LEU A 19 -5.91 8.57 -5.31
C LEU A 19 -5.12 7.93 -6.43
N THR A 20 -4.25 8.73 -7.07
CA THR A 20 -3.25 8.18 -7.98
C THR A 20 -2.09 7.61 -7.19
N GLN A 21 -1.25 6.81 -7.85
CA GLN A 21 -0.03 6.29 -7.20
C GLN A 21 0.87 7.43 -6.75
N THR A 22 0.98 8.49 -7.56
CA THR A 22 1.79 9.67 -7.22
C THR A 22 1.25 10.38 -6.00
N GLU A 23 -0.08 10.54 -5.92
CA GLU A 23 -0.71 11.19 -4.77
C GLU A 23 -0.50 10.38 -3.50
N LEU A 24 -0.68 9.06 -3.58
CA LEU A 24 -0.45 8.20 -2.42
C LEU A 24 1.00 8.27 -1.96
N ALA A 25 1.94 8.20 -2.91
CA ALA A 25 3.36 8.29 -2.60
C ALA A 25 3.69 9.59 -1.87
N ARG A 26 3.16 10.70 -2.36
CA ARG A 26 3.38 12.01 -1.74
C ARG A 26 2.88 12.05 -0.30
N LYS A 27 1.72 11.45 -0.05
CA LYS A 27 1.11 11.45 1.28
C LYS A 27 1.92 10.68 2.31
N ILE A 28 2.68 9.68 1.89
CA ILE A 28 3.51 8.88 2.81
C ILE A 28 5.00 9.22 2.71
N GLY A 29 5.36 10.23 1.93
CA GLY A 29 6.76 10.64 1.76
C GLY A 29 7.60 9.64 0.98
N ALA A 30 6.99 8.91 0.06
CA ALA A 30 7.66 7.92 -0.77
C ALA A 30 7.66 8.37 -2.24
N LYS A 31 8.30 7.58 -3.08
CA LYS A 31 8.31 7.82 -4.52
C LYS A 31 7.21 6.98 -5.19
N GLN A 32 6.66 7.51 -6.29
CA GLN A 32 5.64 6.81 -7.05
C GLN A 32 6.10 5.41 -7.47
N LYS A 33 7.37 5.26 -7.81
CA LYS A 33 7.95 3.99 -8.21
C LYS A 33 7.80 2.94 -7.09
N SER A 34 7.95 3.35 -5.83
CA SER A 34 7.78 2.46 -4.69
C SER A 34 6.34 1.93 -4.60
N ILE A 35 5.37 2.83 -4.76
CA ILE A 35 3.95 2.44 -4.74
C ILE A 35 3.66 1.47 -5.88
N SER A 36 4.17 1.76 -7.07
CA SER A 36 4.00 0.90 -8.23
C SER A 36 4.52 -0.51 -7.95
N ARG A 37 5.70 -0.62 -7.33
CA ARG A 37 6.30 -1.91 -7.01
C ARG A 37 5.49 -2.67 -5.95
N TYR A 38 4.99 -1.97 -4.94
CA TYR A 38 4.13 -2.59 -3.93
C TYR A 38 2.86 -3.16 -4.57
N GLU A 39 2.20 -2.37 -5.41
CA GLU A 39 0.95 -2.79 -6.05
C GLU A 39 1.16 -3.92 -7.05
N ALA A 40 2.32 -3.98 -7.66
CA ALA A 40 2.66 -5.06 -8.60
C ALA A 40 3.13 -6.34 -7.91
N GLY A 41 3.29 -6.32 -6.59
CA GLY A 41 3.77 -7.47 -5.84
C GLY A 41 5.26 -7.71 -5.99
N LYS A 42 6.02 -6.71 -6.46
CA LYS A 42 7.48 -6.83 -6.66
C LYS A 42 8.27 -6.55 -5.41
N SER A 43 7.67 -5.88 -4.45
CA SER A 43 8.30 -5.65 -3.14
C SER A 43 7.22 -5.52 -2.09
N VAL A 44 7.60 -5.76 -0.83
CA VAL A 44 6.69 -5.67 0.31
C VAL A 44 7.13 -4.49 1.17
N PRO A 45 6.20 -3.56 1.49
CA PRO A 45 6.56 -2.44 2.33
C PRO A 45 6.92 -2.91 3.74
N LYS A 46 7.86 -2.20 4.38
CA LYS A 46 8.20 -2.44 5.77
C LYS A 46 7.01 -2.06 6.65
N VAL A 47 6.98 -2.58 7.88
CA VAL A 47 5.88 -2.31 8.82
C VAL A 47 5.65 -0.81 8.99
N GLU A 48 6.70 -0.01 9.10
CA GLU A 48 6.59 1.44 9.23
C GLU A 48 5.87 2.06 8.03
N THR A 49 6.26 1.66 6.82
CA THR A 49 5.64 2.14 5.60
C THR A 49 4.20 1.67 5.50
N LEU A 50 3.96 0.42 5.88
CA LEU A 50 2.62 -0.16 5.85
C LEU A 50 1.69 0.57 6.81
N THR A 51 2.18 0.96 7.97
CA THR A 51 1.42 1.74 8.94
C THR A 51 1.00 3.08 8.35
N LYS A 52 1.93 3.75 7.65
CA LYS A 52 1.62 5.02 6.98
C LYS A 52 0.58 4.82 5.86
N LEU A 53 0.75 3.76 5.07
CA LEU A 53 -0.21 3.43 4.02
C LEU A 53 -1.60 3.19 4.59
N ALA A 54 -1.70 2.39 5.64
CA ALA A 54 -2.97 2.07 6.28
C ALA A 54 -3.68 3.35 6.75
N LYS A 55 -2.93 4.25 7.37
CA LYS A 55 -3.48 5.51 7.88
C LYS A 55 -4.04 6.37 6.75
N VAL A 56 -3.27 6.53 5.67
CA VAL A 56 -3.70 7.34 4.52
C VAL A 56 -4.87 6.68 3.79
N LEU A 57 -4.83 5.36 3.68
CA LEU A 57 -5.87 4.59 2.98
C LEU A 57 -7.12 4.35 3.84
N LYS A 58 -7.12 4.83 5.07
CA LYS A 58 -8.26 4.73 6.00
C LYS A 58 -8.68 3.28 6.27
N LYS A 59 -7.68 2.41 6.41
CA LYS A 59 -7.87 1.01 6.76
C LYS A 59 -7.06 0.71 8.02
N PRO A 60 -7.50 -0.26 8.84
CA PRO A 60 -6.66 -0.69 9.96
C PRO A 60 -5.43 -1.41 9.42
N VAL A 61 -4.30 -1.31 10.12
CA VAL A 61 -3.08 -1.99 9.72
C VAL A 61 -3.30 -3.48 9.56
N SER A 62 -4.14 -4.08 10.43
CA SER A 62 -4.47 -5.50 10.37
C SER A 62 -5.03 -5.92 9.01
N HIS A 63 -5.74 -5.03 8.33
CA HIS A 63 -6.28 -5.31 7.00
C HIS A 63 -5.18 -5.73 6.02
N PHE A 64 -4.00 -5.12 6.14
CA PHE A 64 -2.86 -5.42 5.28
C PHE A 64 -1.95 -6.49 5.88
N LEU A 65 -1.80 -6.52 7.20
CA LEU A 65 -0.95 -7.49 7.88
C LEU A 65 -1.44 -8.92 7.72
N ASP A 66 -2.74 -9.11 7.56
CA ASP A 66 -3.31 -10.44 7.33
C ASP A 66 -2.70 -11.13 6.11
N GLU A 67 -2.17 -10.36 5.16
CA GLU A 67 -1.56 -10.90 3.95
C GLU A 67 -0.06 -11.19 4.14
N ILE A 68 0.53 -10.75 5.25
CA ILE A 68 1.96 -10.93 5.54
C ILE A 68 2.18 -11.98 6.63
N ALA A 69 1.26 -12.04 7.56
CA ALA A 69 1.28 -13.03 8.65
C ALA A 69 0.91 -14.43 8.12
#